data_c20f7af01a948ee2c4af2e65d353f511
#
_entry.id   c20f7af01a948ee2c4af2e65d353f511
#
_cell.length_a   1.000
_cell.length_b   1.000
_cell.length_c   1.000
_cell.angle_alpha   90.00
_cell.angle_beta   90.00
_cell.angle_gamma   90.00
#
_symmetry.space_group_name_H-M   'P 1'
#
loop_
_entity.id
_entity.type
_entity.pdbx_description
1 polymer ?
#
loop_
_entity_poly.entity_id
_entity_poly.type
_entity_poly.pdbx_seq_one_letter_code
_entity_poly.pdbx_strand_id
1 'polypeptide(L)'
;PKLFRIADNKKIIKGIFEGSTINTPSMICVEDAIDGLNWADENGGLEFLLETSKKSFDIIYNWIENNDWVTFLSNNKSKEYLSNTSITFKICEDWYLSKNEDDQKLIVKQICKILSEENIAYDINGYAKAPPSFRVWGGGTVEPDNIKLLLPWLEWAYTKVKGSYA
;
A
#
# COMPACT_ATOMS: atom_id res chain seq x y z
N PRO A 1 -1.43 -21.64 16.43
CA PRO A 1 -0.35 -22.48 15.92
C PRO A 1 0.92 -22.30 16.76
N LYS A 2 1.70 -23.36 16.99
CA LYS A 2 2.96 -23.32 17.76
C LYS A 2 3.96 -22.30 17.18
N LEU A 3 3.91 -22.06 15.87
CA LEU A 3 4.79 -21.13 15.15
C LEU A 3 4.75 -19.70 15.71
N PHE A 4 3.59 -19.24 16.18
CA PHE A 4 3.40 -17.87 16.72
C PHE A 4 3.39 -17.84 18.24
N ARG A 5 3.72 -18.95 18.90
CA ARG A 5 3.65 -19.06 20.35
C ARG A 5 4.96 -18.59 20.98
N ILE A 6 5.00 -17.36 21.41
CA ILE A 6 6.14 -16.73 22.10
C ILE A 6 6.04 -16.87 23.64
N ALA A 7 4.89 -17.30 24.13
CA ALA A 7 4.66 -17.49 25.57
C ALA A 7 3.91 -18.78 25.85
N ASP A 8 4.19 -19.41 26.97
CA ASP A 8 3.45 -20.54 27.53
C ASP A 8 3.12 -20.27 28.98
N ASN A 9 1.87 -20.58 29.42
CA ASN A 9 1.39 -20.33 30.76
C ASN A 9 1.71 -18.92 31.31
N LYS A 10 1.50 -17.88 30.48
CA LYS A 10 1.80 -16.47 30.75
C LYS A 10 3.30 -16.15 30.95
N LYS A 11 4.21 -17.06 30.63
CA LYS A 11 5.67 -16.84 30.67
C LYS A 11 6.25 -16.86 29.29
N ILE A 12 7.19 -15.95 29.03
CA ILE A 12 7.94 -15.91 27.75
C ILE A 12 8.76 -17.19 27.62
N ILE A 13 8.72 -17.80 26.42
CA ILE A 13 9.54 -18.96 26.09
C ILE A 13 10.93 -18.44 25.74
N LYS A 14 11.80 -18.31 26.75
CA LYS A 14 13.15 -17.72 26.60
C LYS A 14 14.01 -18.40 25.55
N GLY A 15 13.92 -19.73 25.44
CA GLY A 15 14.70 -20.51 24.50
C GLY A 15 14.58 -20.04 23.03
N ILE A 16 13.43 -19.49 22.63
CA ILE A 16 13.25 -18.93 21.27
C ILE A 16 14.22 -17.79 21.00
N PHE A 17 14.50 -16.98 22.02
CA PHE A 17 15.41 -15.83 21.95
C PHE A 17 16.87 -16.22 22.20
N GLU A 18 17.11 -17.47 22.55
CA GLU A 18 18.42 -18.08 22.83
C GLU A 18 18.81 -19.11 21.75
N GLY A 19 18.14 -19.07 20.58
CA GLY A 19 18.44 -19.95 19.43
C GLY A 19 17.67 -21.27 19.38
N SER A 20 16.74 -21.53 20.32
CA SER A 20 15.86 -22.71 20.28
C SER A 20 14.69 -22.47 19.31
N THR A 21 14.89 -22.80 18.04
CA THR A 21 13.88 -22.64 16.99
C THR A 21 13.01 -23.90 16.85
N ILE A 22 11.78 -23.75 16.34
CA ILE A 22 10.86 -24.90 16.10
C ILE A 22 11.41 -25.83 15.02
N ASN A 23 11.99 -25.24 13.96
CA ASN A 23 12.68 -25.95 12.87
C ASN A 23 14.01 -25.26 12.61
N THR A 24 14.90 -25.93 11.88
CA THR A 24 16.12 -25.29 11.35
C THR A 24 15.72 -24.08 10.51
N PRO A 25 16.22 -22.87 10.80
CA PRO A 25 15.94 -21.69 10.01
C PRO A 25 16.38 -21.85 8.56
N SER A 26 15.62 -21.30 7.63
CA SER A 26 16.09 -21.15 6.26
C SER A 26 17.19 -20.08 6.22
N MET A 27 18.41 -20.48 5.91
CA MET A 27 19.54 -19.54 5.84
C MET A 27 19.34 -18.47 4.77
N ILE A 28 18.70 -18.80 3.64
CA ILE A 28 18.35 -17.81 2.61
C ILE A 28 17.46 -16.72 3.19
N CYS A 29 16.39 -17.08 3.92
CA CYS A 29 15.50 -16.09 4.54
C CYS A 29 16.22 -15.22 5.60
N VAL A 30 17.22 -15.81 6.29
CA VAL A 30 18.03 -15.04 7.27
C VAL A 30 18.93 -14.06 6.56
N GLU A 31 19.63 -14.47 5.50
CA GLU A 31 20.49 -13.60 4.71
C GLU A 31 19.70 -12.49 4.02
N ASP A 32 18.54 -12.77 3.42
CA ASP A 32 17.64 -11.77 2.85
C ASP A 32 17.22 -10.73 3.90
N ALA A 33 16.90 -11.18 5.12
CA ALA A 33 16.52 -10.27 6.21
C ALA A 33 17.72 -9.40 6.67
N ILE A 34 18.92 -9.99 6.74
CA ILE A 34 20.14 -9.25 7.10
C ILE A 34 20.48 -8.22 6.02
N ASP A 35 20.40 -8.59 4.75
CA ASP A 35 20.64 -7.68 3.63
C ASP A 35 19.68 -6.49 3.67
N GLY A 36 18.38 -6.73 3.85
CA GLY A 36 17.38 -5.67 4.00
C GLY A 36 17.62 -4.76 5.21
N LEU A 37 18.06 -5.31 6.34
CA LEU A 37 18.41 -4.52 7.53
C LEU A 37 19.68 -3.68 7.31
N ASN A 38 20.71 -4.26 6.70
CA ASN A 38 21.94 -3.53 6.37
C ASN A 38 21.65 -2.38 5.41
N TRP A 39 20.85 -2.62 4.36
CA TRP A 39 20.41 -1.56 3.47
C TRP A 39 19.68 -0.43 4.22
N ALA A 40 18.80 -0.78 5.15
CA ALA A 40 18.09 0.23 5.94
C ALA A 40 19.07 1.06 6.79
N ASP A 41 20.01 0.41 7.47
CA ASP A 41 21.02 1.09 8.30
C ASP A 41 21.92 2.01 7.47
N GLU A 42 22.39 1.57 6.31
CA GLU A 42 23.23 2.35 5.39
C GLU A 42 22.51 3.60 4.86
N ASN A 43 21.17 3.57 4.78
CA ASN A 43 20.35 4.70 4.34
C ASN A 43 19.86 5.59 5.49
N GLY A 44 20.24 5.35 6.73
CA GLY A 44 19.87 6.17 7.90
C GLY A 44 18.87 5.49 8.86
N GLY A 45 18.70 4.18 8.71
CA GLY A 45 17.97 3.33 9.66
C GLY A 45 16.46 3.60 9.70
N LEU A 46 15.91 3.38 10.87
CA LEU A 46 14.46 3.53 11.09
C LEU A 46 13.96 4.96 10.79
N GLU A 47 14.75 5.97 11.10
CA GLU A 47 14.36 7.37 10.90
C GLU A 47 14.17 7.69 9.42
N PHE A 48 15.09 7.26 8.56
CA PHE A 48 14.96 7.35 7.11
C PHE A 48 13.70 6.65 6.60
N LEU A 49 13.41 5.41 7.05
CA LEU A 49 12.24 4.65 6.61
C LEU A 49 10.92 5.35 7.00
N LEU A 50 10.87 5.90 8.23
CA LEU A 50 9.70 6.64 8.71
C LEU A 50 9.47 7.94 7.95
N GLU A 51 10.54 8.71 7.70
CA GLU A 51 10.46 9.95 6.93
C GLU A 51 10.04 9.69 5.48
N THR A 52 10.59 8.66 4.84
CA THR A 52 10.27 8.27 3.47
C THR A 52 8.79 7.89 3.35
N SER A 53 8.30 7.05 4.26
CA SER A 53 6.87 6.67 4.30
C SER A 53 5.98 7.88 4.53
N LYS A 54 6.38 8.79 5.43
CA LYS A 54 5.63 10.03 5.68
C LYS A 54 5.58 10.93 4.46
N LYS A 55 6.70 11.13 3.76
CA LYS A 55 6.76 11.93 2.53
C LYS A 55 5.84 11.36 1.45
N SER A 56 5.91 10.04 1.22
CA SER A 56 5.04 9.34 0.27
C SER A 56 3.56 9.50 0.60
N PHE A 57 3.21 9.35 1.88
CA PHE A 57 1.85 9.54 2.37
C PHE A 57 1.37 10.99 2.18
N ASP A 58 2.18 11.99 2.55
CA ASP A 58 1.82 13.40 2.43
C ASP A 58 1.60 13.80 0.96
N ILE A 59 2.36 13.25 0.01
CA ILE A 59 2.15 13.46 -1.43
C ILE A 59 0.76 12.96 -1.86
N ILE A 60 0.41 11.72 -1.53
CA ILE A 60 -0.90 11.14 -1.88
C ILE A 60 -2.02 11.85 -1.12
N TYR A 61 -1.83 12.14 0.16
CA TYR A 61 -2.83 12.84 0.98
C TYR A 61 -3.19 14.20 0.37
N ASN A 62 -2.18 15.02 0.07
CA ASN A 62 -2.40 16.34 -0.54
C ASN A 62 -3.03 16.23 -1.93
N TRP A 63 -2.65 15.21 -2.70
CA TRP A 63 -3.27 14.97 -4.00
C TRP A 63 -4.75 14.62 -3.86
N ILE A 64 -5.13 13.75 -2.94
CA ILE A 64 -6.54 13.38 -2.69
C ILE A 64 -7.35 14.61 -2.25
N GLU A 65 -6.81 15.43 -1.35
CA GLU A 65 -7.50 16.64 -0.85
C GLU A 65 -7.70 17.73 -1.94
N ASN A 66 -6.92 17.67 -3.02
CA ASN A 66 -7.01 18.61 -4.15
C ASN A 66 -7.69 18.04 -5.39
N ASN A 67 -8.31 16.85 -5.29
CA ASN A 67 -8.98 16.18 -6.41
C ASN A 67 -10.40 15.74 -6.02
N ASP A 68 -11.40 16.26 -6.72
CA ASP A 68 -12.82 16.03 -6.41
C ASP A 68 -13.33 14.62 -6.77
N TRP A 69 -12.61 13.89 -7.62
CA TRP A 69 -13.04 12.59 -8.10
C TRP A 69 -12.64 11.41 -7.18
N VAL A 70 -11.76 11.65 -6.22
CA VAL A 70 -11.15 10.63 -5.37
C VAL A 70 -11.27 10.98 -3.89
N THR A 71 -11.42 9.99 -3.03
CA THR A 71 -11.44 10.15 -1.57
C THR A 71 -10.80 8.95 -0.89
N PHE A 72 -10.35 9.10 0.37
CA PHE A 72 -9.87 7.97 1.15
C PHE A 72 -10.93 6.88 1.29
N LEU A 73 -10.51 5.63 1.32
CA LEU A 73 -11.41 4.48 1.54
C LEU A 73 -11.99 4.51 2.96
N SER A 74 -11.21 4.95 3.94
CA SER A 74 -11.63 5.12 5.33
C SER A 74 -12.68 6.21 5.48
N ASN A 75 -13.68 5.97 6.31
CA ASN A 75 -14.66 7.00 6.69
C ASN A 75 -14.02 8.09 7.57
N ASN A 76 -13.04 7.74 8.38
CA ASN A 76 -12.26 8.72 9.14
C ASN A 76 -11.04 9.14 8.29
N LYS A 77 -11.03 10.42 7.90
CA LYS A 77 -10.01 11.00 7.01
C LYS A 77 -8.88 11.69 7.77
N SER A 78 -8.92 11.68 9.11
CA SER A 78 -7.81 12.23 9.90
C SER A 78 -6.53 11.39 9.66
N LYS A 79 -5.41 12.07 9.43
CA LYS A 79 -4.10 11.44 9.18
C LYS A 79 -3.72 10.40 10.22
N GLU A 80 -4.16 10.58 11.47
CA GLU A 80 -3.87 9.68 12.58
C GLU A 80 -4.47 8.28 12.42
N TYR A 81 -5.55 8.15 11.64
CA TYR A 81 -6.28 6.91 11.41
C TYR A 81 -6.05 6.30 10.03
N LEU A 82 -5.22 6.94 9.21
CA LEU A 82 -4.88 6.46 7.88
C LEU A 82 -3.53 5.73 7.90
N SER A 83 -3.42 4.63 7.16
CA SER A 83 -2.14 3.96 6.95
C SER A 83 -1.24 4.84 6.08
N ASN A 84 -0.02 5.10 6.55
CA ASN A 84 0.99 5.84 5.79
C ASN A 84 1.83 4.94 4.86
N THR A 85 1.62 3.63 4.89
CA THR A 85 2.36 2.66 4.07
C THR A 85 1.45 1.96 3.06
N SER A 86 0.28 1.50 3.49
CA SER A 86 -0.73 0.90 2.60
C SER A 86 -1.88 1.90 2.42
N ILE A 87 -1.69 2.84 1.50
CA ILE A 87 -2.57 3.99 1.33
C ILE A 87 -3.73 3.59 0.42
N THR A 88 -4.97 3.67 0.94
CA THR A 88 -6.17 3.21 0.25
C THR A 88 -7.13 4.35 -0.03
N PHE A 89 -7.62 4.41 -1.28
CA PHE A 89 -8.56 5.43 -1.73
C PHE A 89 -9.50 4.89 -2.80
N LYS A 90 -10.58 5.60 -3.08
CA LYS A 90 -11.63 5.19 -4.00
C LYS A 90 -12.17 6.35 -4.82
N ILE A 91 -12.80 6.05 -5.94
CA ILE A 91 -13.54 7.02 -6.73
C ILE A 91 -14.80 7.43 -5.95
N CYS A 92 -15.15 8.74 -5.97
CA CYS A 92 -16.28 9.28 -5.22
C CYS A 92 -17.26 10.11 -6.08
N GLU A 93 -17.14 10.10 -7.40
CA GLU A 93 -18.08 10.80 -8.29
C GLU A 93 -19.39 10.04 -8.47
N ASP A 94 -20.49 10.76 -8.66
CA ASP A 94 -21.86 10.23 -8.76
C ASP A 94 -22.04 9.21 -9.91
N TRP A 95 -21.42 9.46 -11.08
CA TRP A 95 -21.49 8.54 -12.22
C TRP A 95 -20.93 7.14 -11.89
N TYR A 96 -19.93 7.08 -11.03
CA TYR A 96 -19.33 5.83 -10.55
C TYR A 96 -20.12 5.24 -9.39
N LEU A 97 -20.54 6.06 -8.42
CA LEU A 97 -21.29 5.63 -7.23
C LEU A 97 -22.69 5.10 -7.58
N SER A 98 -23.27 5.56 -8.69
CA SER A 98 -24.56 5.05 -9.20
C SER A 98 -24.48 3.61 -9.75
N LYS A 99 -23.30 3.08 -9.98
CA LYS A 99 -23.09 1.73 -10.51
C LYS A 99 -23.11 0.69 -9.38
N ASN A 100 -23.45 -0.55 -9.72
CA ASN A 100 -23.34 -1.66 -8.79
C ASN A 100 -21.86 -1.97 -8.46
N GLU A 101 -21.61 -2.76 -7.43
CA GLU A 101 -20.25 -3.03 -6.93
C GLU A 101 -19.38 -3.77 -7.97
N ASP A 102 -19.96 -4.66 -8.77
CA ASP A 102 -19.23 -5.40 -9.79
C ASP A 102 -18.76 -4.49 -10.92
N ASP A 103 -19.60 -3.56 -11.37
CA ASP A 103 -19.22 -2.54 -12.36
C ASP A 103 -18.18 -1.59 -11.80
N GLN A 104 -18.29 -1.18 -10.53
CA GLN A 104 -17.28 -0.36 -9.86
C GLN A 104 -15.91 -1.08 -9.81
N LYS A 105 -15.90 -2.37 -9.48
CA LYS A 105 -14.68 -3.20 -9.51
C LYS A 105 -14.09 -3.29 -10.92
N LEU A 106 -14.94 -3.44 -11.92
CA LEU A 106 -14.52 -3.50 -13.31
C LEU A 106 -13.84 -2.19 -13.75
N ILE A 107 -14.40 -1.04 -13.40
CA ILE A 107 -13.84 0.28 -13.69
C ILE A 107 -12.45 0.44 -13.05
N VAL A 108 -12.31 0.15 -11.76
CA VAL A 108 -11.02 0.20 -11.07
C VAL A 108 -10.00 -0.72 -11.75
N LYS A 109 -10.43 -1.94 -12.09
CA LYS A 109 -9.57 -2.91 -12.80
C LYS A 109 -9.13 -2.41 -14.18
N GLN A 110 -10.01 -1.72 -14.92
CA GLN A 110 -9.66 -1.13 -16.23
C GLN A 110 -8.60 -0.03 -16.07
N ILE A 111 -8.73 0.84 -15.07
CA ILE A 111 -7.74 1.88 -14.76
C ILE A 111 -6.38 1.23 -14.44
N CYS A 112 -6.37 0.26 -13.53
CA CYS A 112 -5.15 -0.47 -13.16
C CYS A 112 -4.52 -1.18 -14.38
N LYS A 113 -5.35 -1.76 -15.26
CA LYS A 113 -4.89 -2.44 -16.48
C LYS A 113 -4.18 -1.47 -17.43
N ILE A 114 -4.75 -0.30 -17.67
CA ILE A 114 -4.14 0.74 -18.52
C ILE A 114 -2.77 1.13 -17.96
N LEU A 115 -2.67 1.39 -16.65
CA LEU A 115 -1.40 1.74 -16.01
C LEU A 115 -0.35 0.62 -16.09
N SER A 116 -0.79 -0.64 -16.01
CA SER A 116 0.09 -1.80 -16.18
C SER A 116 0.57 -1.96 -17.63
N GLU A 117 -0.30 -1.73 -18.62
CA GLU A 117 0.05 -1.79 -20.03
C GLU A 117 1.05 -0.70 -20.44
N GLU A 118 0.96 0.47 -19.81
CA GLU A 118 1.91 1.58 -19.97
C GLU A 118 3.19 1.43 -19.12
N ASN A 119 3.34 0.32 -18.39
CA ASN A 119 4.47 0.06 -17.47
C ASN A 119 4.63 1.10 -16.34
N ILE A 120 3.54 1.70 -15.89
CA ILE A 120 3.55 2.74 -14.85
C ILE A 120 3.32 2.14 -13.46
N ALA A 121 2.34 1.24 -13.31
CA ALA A 121 2.03 0.62 -12.02
C ALA A 121 1.39 -0.77 -12.20
N TYR A 122 1.83 -1.74 -11.40
CA TYR A 122 1.42 -3.14 -11.55
C TYR A 122 0.49 -3.66 -10.46
N ASP A 123 0.56 -3.14 -9.23
CA ASP A 123 -0.18 -3.64 -8.06
C ASP A 123 -0.83 -2.53 -7.24
N ILE A 124 -1.64 -1.70 -7.90
CA ILE A 124 -2.38 -0.61 -7.24
C ILE A 124 -3.88 -0.91 -7.08
N ASN A 125 -4.35 -2.09 -7.46
CA ASN A 125 -5.72 -2.51 -7.22
C ASN A 125 -5.94 -2.85 -5.74
N GLY A 126 -7.15 -2.63 -5.23
CA GLY A 126 -7.55 -3.08 -3.90
C GLY A 126 -7.52 -4.61 -3.77
N TYR A 127 -7.48 -5.11 -2.54
CA TYR A 127 -7.57 -6.55 -2.28
C TYR A 127 -8.89 -7.13 -2.79
N ALA A 128 -8.89 -8.39 -3.19
CA ALA A 128 -10.04 -9.07 -3.79
C ALA A 128 -11.33 -9.02 -2.94
N LYS A 129 -11.20 -8.97 -1.61
CA LYS A 129 -12.33 -8.88 -0.66
C LYS A 129 -12.58 -7.47 -0.13
N ALA A 130 -11.79 -6.48 -0.57
CA ALA A 130 -12.01 -5.09 -0.22
C ALA A 130 -13.10 -4.47 -1.10
N PRO A 131 -13.74 -3.38 -0.66
CA PRO A 131 -14.56 -2.56 -1.55
C PRO A 131 -13.75 -2.08 -2.76
N PRO A 132 -14.41 -1.73 -3.91
CA PRO A 132 -13.74 -1.20 -5.08
C PRO A 132 -12.86 0.00 -4.72
N SER A 133 -11.55 -0.13 -4.88
CA SER A 133 -10.57 0.85 -4.38
C SER A 133 -9.20 0.68 -5.02
N PHE A 134 -8.38 1.69 -4.86
CA PHE A 134 -6.94 1.64 -5.13
C PHE A 134 -6.16 1.46 -3.83
N ARG A 135 -4.99 0.87 -3.93
CA ARG A 135 -4.06 0.65 -2.83
C ARG A 135 -2.63 0.92 -3.32
N VAL A 136 -2.06 2.00 -2.85
CA VAL A 136 -0.67 2.34 -3.19
C VAL A 136 0.23 2.03 -2.00
N TRP A 137 1.30 1.28 -2.25
CA TRP A 137 2.34 1.05 -1.27
C TRP A 137 3.27 2.27 -1.20
N GLY A 138 3.29 2.93 -0.06
CA GLY A 138 4.12 4.11 0.22
C GLY A 138 5.12 3.87 1.36
N GLY A 139 5.54 2.61 1.58
CA GLY A 139 6.51 2.26 2.62
C GLY A 139 7.90 2.79 2.35
N GLY A 140 8.80 2.64 3.33
CA GLY A 140 10.15 3.21 3.33
C GLY A 140 11.09 2.73 2.21
N THR A 141 10.68 1.71 1.45
CA THR A 141 11.42 1.20 0.27
C THR A 141 10.94 1.80 -1.06
N VAL A 142 9.96 2.70 -1.05
CA VAL A 142 9.46 3.38 -2.24
C VAL A 142 9.85 4.84 -2.20
N GLU A 143 10.52 5.29 -3.24
CA GLU A 143 10.94 6.68 -3.38
C GLU A 143 9.73 7.62 -3.54
N PRO A 144 9.61 8.69 -2.73
CA PRO A 144 8.50 9.64 -2.82
C PRO A 144 8.33 10.28 -4.21
N ASP A 145 9.43 10.46 -4.95
CA ASP A 145 9.36 11.01 -6.31
C ASP A 145 8.66 10.06 -7.29
N ASN A 146 8.80 8.74 -7.12
CA ASN A 146 8.05 7.77 -7.92
C ASN A 146 6.54 7.85 -7.64
N ILE A 147 6.16 8.05 -6.37
CA ILE A 147 4.75 8.31 -6.01
C ILE A 147 4.24 9.57 -6.68
N LYS A 148 5.01 10.66 -6.65
CA LYS A 148 4.65 11.92 -7.31
C LYS A 148 4.45 11.76 -8.82
N LEU A 149 5.29 10.97 -9.47
CA LEU A 149 5.19 10.69 -10.91
C LEU A 149 3.97 9.81 -11.26
N LEU A 150 3.54 8.92 -10.35
CA LEU A 150 2.37 8.06 -10.55
C LEU A 150 1.06 8.86 -10.67
N LEU A 151 0.89 9.92 -9.88
CA LEU A 151 -0.40 10.60 -9.71
C LEU A 151 -0.97 11.18 -11.02
N PRO A 152 -0.21 11.90 -11.87
CA PRO A 152 -0.71 12.38 -13.16
C PRO A 152 -1.15 11.23 -14.10
N TRP A 153 -0.44 10.09 -14.05
CA TRP A 153 -0.82 8.91 -14.83
C TRP A 153 -2.12 8.29 -14.35
N LEU A 154 -2.35 8.30 -13.04
CA LEU A 154 -3.60 7.82 -12.46
C LEU A 154 -4.78 8.70 -12.89
N GLU A 155 -4.62 10.03 -12.90
CA GLU A 155 -5.62 10.97 -13.39
C GLU A 155 -5.91 10.77 -14.88
N TRP A 156 -4.86 10.60 -15.69
CA TRP A 156 -5.00 10.31 -17.10
C TRP A 156 -5.76 9.00 -17.35
N ALA A 157 -5.37 7.91 -16.69
CA ALA A 157 -6.02 6.61 -16.84
C ALA A 157 -7.49 6.66 -16.38
N TYR A 158 -7.77 7.34 -15.27
CA TYR A 158 -9.12 7.60 -14.80
C TYR A 158 -9.94 8.36 -15.84
N THR A 159 -9.43 9.47 -16.38
CA THR A 159 -10.11 10.28 -17.39
C THR A 159 -10.42 9.49 -18.65
N LYS A 160 -9.46 8.67 -19.11
CA LYS A 160 -9.62 7.80 -20.28
C LYS A 160 -10.74 6.77 -20.07
N VAL A 161 -10.78 6.13 -18.89
CA VAL A 161 -11.83 5.15 -18.57
C VAL A 161 -13.18 5.85 -18.40
N LYS A 162 -13.25 6.97 -17.67
CA LYS A 162 -14.48 7.75 -17.50
C LYS A 162 -15.10 8.14 -18.85
N GLY A 163 -14.28 8.58 -19.82
CA GLY A 163 -14.72 8.93 -21.16
C GLY A 163 -15.35 7.77 -21.96
N SER A 164 -15.05 6.53 -21.61
CA SER A 164 -15.67 5.35 -22.22
C SER A 164 -17.06 5.01 -21.64
N TYR A 165 -17.47 5.66 -20.56
CA TYR A 165 -18.76 5.50 -19.90
C TYR A 165 -19.69 6.73 -20.08
N ALA A 166 -19.19 7.80 -20.71
CA ALA A 166 -19.96 8.98 -21.08
C ALA A 166 -20.63 8.77 -22.43
#